data_8a2495442c56c16ebaae8b880b3b2f84
#
_entry.id   8a2495442c56c16ebaae8b880b3b2f84
#
_cell.length_a   1.000
_cell.length_b   1.000
_cell.length_c   1.000
_cell.angle_alpha   90.00
_cell.angle_beta   90.00
_cell.angle_gamma   90.00
#
_symmetry.space_group_name_H-M   'P 1'
#
loop_
_entity.id
_entity.type
_entity.pdbx_description
1 polymer ?
#
loop_
_entity_poly.entity_id
_entity_poly.type
_entity_poly.pdbx_seq_one_letter_code
_entity_poly.pdbx_strand_id
1 'polypeptide(L)'
;MNNDLSLWDGTLLLPATFDQACLGLERLQAQRPGPDPKFLALAQALQSQPTVDAGWVQALVERARRLPDTVWNLSLPADGLVQVLQAVVHQATALGLVVFSEPLGMVFLPGGGVLPPEMGPQWAALTTQLQASPPLTTTEVSQLTATLMREQLAPHGFVPRRIAEDWDAQFVRPTRDGYQCVLMSVIGDAPFL
;
A
#
# COMPACT_ATOMS: atom_id res chain seq x y z
N MET A 1 -4.16 -7.03 -7.02
CA MET A 1 -3.76 -7.39 -5.65
C MET A 1 -4.87 -6.96 -4.73
N ASN A 2 -5.20 -7.76 -3.72
CA ASN A 2 -6.16 -7.35 -2.69
C ASN A 2 -5.38 -6.50 -1.66
N ASN A 3 -5.77 -5.25 -1.48
CA ASN A 3 -5.10 -4.30 -0.56
C ASN A 3 -5.91 -4.11 0.73
N ASP A 4 -6.60 -5.18 1.17
CA ASP A 4 -7.49 -5.11 2.32
C ASP A 4 -6.73 -5.29 3.63
N LEU A 5 -7.13 -4.50 4.61
CA LEU A 5 -6.73 -4.62 6.01
C LEU A 5 -7.95 -4.97 6.85
N SER A 6 -7.76 -5.79 7.88
CA SER A 6 -8.77 -6.00 8.91
C SER A 6 -8.31 -5.36 10.22
N LEU A 7 -9.16 -4.50 10.80
CA LEU A 7 -8.86 -3.76 12.02
C LEU A 7 -9.87 -4.12 13.12
N TRP A 8 -9.39 -4.25 14.36
CA TRP A 8 -10.24 -4.46 15.54
C TRP A 8 -9.61 -3.85 16.79
N ASP A 9 -10.42 -3.64 17.82
CA ASP A 9 -9.92 -3.17 19.11
C ASP A 9 -9.02 -4.22 19.77
N GLY A 10 -7.77 -3.85 20.07
CA GLY A 10 -6.81 -4.72 20.75
C GLY A 10 -7.25 -5.17 22.15
N THR A 11 -8.22 -4.48 22.76
CA THR A 11 -8.81 -4.93 24.05
C THR A 11 -9.71 -6.13 23.91
N LEU A 12 -10.27 -6.36 22.71
CA LEU A 12 -11.11 -7.54 22.42
C LEU A 12 -10.25 -8.77 22.14
N LEU A 13 -9.14 -8.56 21.41
CA LEU A 13 -8.20 -9.60 21.06
C LEU A 13 -6.84 -8.99 20.79
N LEU A 14 -5.84 -9.35 21.59
CA LEU A 14 -4.45 -9.05 21.34
C LEU A 14 -3.72 -10.36 21.01
N PRO A 15 -3.43 -10.64 19.72
CA PRO A 15 -2.80 -11.90 19.33
C PRO A 15 -1.31 -11.91 19.72
N ALA A 16 -0.80 -13.10 20.07
CA ALA A 16 0.62 -13.31 20.31
C ALA A 16 1.34 -13.91 19.09
N THR A 17 0.58 -14.47 18.14
CA THR A 17 1.11 -15.03 16.88
C THR A 17 0.21 -14.66 15.71
N PHE A 18 0.74 -14.80 14.48
CA PHE A 18 -0.03 -14.60 13.26
C PHE A 18 -1.23 -15.55 13.17
N ASP A 19 -1.03 -16.83 13.51
CA ASP A 19 -2.11 -17.83 13.49
C ASP A 19 -3.24 -17.51 14.48
N GLN A 20 -2.89 -16.99 15.67
CA GLN A 20 -3.88 -16.51 16.63
C GLN A 20 -4.68 -15.33 16.09
N ALA A 21 -4.04 -14.45 15.32
CA ALA A 21 -4.74 -13.35 14.68
C ALA A 21 -5.74 -13.85 13.63
N CYS A 22 -5.36 -14.82 12.79
CA CYS A 22 -6.27 -15.43 11.81
C CYS A 22 -7.49 -16.05 12.47
N LEU A 23 -7.27 -16.94 13.45
CA LEU A 23 -8.37 -17.63 14.17
C LEU A 23 -9.23 -16.63 14.96
N GLY A 24 -8.60 -15.60 15.50
CA GLY A 24 -9.31 -14.57 16.26
C GLY A 24 -10.17 -13.67 15.37
N LEU A 25 -9.68 -13.32 14.19
CA LEU A 25 -10.41 -12.52 13.21
C LEU A 25 -11.72 -13.19 12.80
N GLU A 26 -11.71 -14.51 12.50
CA GLU A 26 -12.91 -15.27 12.18
C GLU A 26 -13.95 -15.21 13.31
N ARG A 27 -13.49 -15.33 14.56
CA ARG A 27 -14.38 -15.25 15.74
C ARG A 27 -14.97 -13.86 15.93
N LEU A 28 -14.15 -12.81 15.75
CA LEU A 28 -14.62 -11.43 15.87
C LEU A 28 -15.60 -11.05 14.77
N GLN A 29 -15.41 -11.54 13.54
CA GLN A 29 -16.35 -11.32 12.43
C GLN A 29 -17.72 -11.98 12.66
N ALA A 30 -17.76 -13.07 13.44
CA ALA A 30 -19.01 -13.71 13.82
C ALA A 30 -19.77 -12.95 14.93
N GLN A 31 -19.13 -12.01 15.62
CA GLN A 31 -19.73 -11.22 16.69
C GLN A 31 -20.29 -9.90 16.12
N ARG A 32 -21.39 -9.42 16.71
CA ARG A 32 -22.01 -8.13 16.36
C ARG A 32 -22.17 -7.25 17.61
N PRO A 33 -21.09 -6.74 18.21
CA PRO A 33 -21.20 -6.01 19.48
C PRO A 33 -21.62 -4.55 19.32
N GLY A 34 -21.66 -3.99 18.10
CA GLY A 34 -21.99 -2.60 17.84
C GLY A 34 -20.77 -1.77 17.39
N PRO A 35 -20.99 -0.48 17.08
CA PRO A 35 -19.97 0.38 16.51
C PRO A 35 -18.84 0.65 17.51
N ASP A 36 -17.59 0.50 17.07
CA ASP A 36 -16.41 0.89 17.83
C ASP A 36 -16.05 2.36 17.54
N PRO A 37 -16.04 3.24 18.56
CA PRO A 37 -15.71 4.65 18.38
C PRO A 37 -14.27 4.89 17.87
N LYS A 38 -13.38 3.92 18.05
CA LYS A 38 -11.98 4.00 17.58
C LYS A 38 -11.91 4.01 16.05
N PHE A 39 -12.86 3.38 15.35
CA PHE A 39 -12.89 3.41 13.88
C PHE A 39 -13.18 4.81 13.34
N LEU A 40 -14.13 5.52 13.96
CA LEU A 40 -14.37 6.91 13.60
C LEU A 40 -13.18 7.81 13.95
N ALA A 41 -12.56 7.59 15.12
CA ALA A 41 -11.36 8.32 15.54
C ALA A 41 -10.20 8.10 14.55
N LEU A 42 -10.00 6.86 14.06
CA LEU A 42 -9.02 6.54 13.03
C LEU A 42 -9.29 7.30 11.73
N ALA A 43 -10.53 7.23 11.22
CA ALA A 43 -10.90 7.94 10.00
C ALA A 43 -10.66 9.47 10.12
N GLN A 44 -10.96 10.06 11.29
CA GLN A 44 -10.69 11.47 11.55
C GLN A 44 -9.18 11.78 11.66
N ALA A 45 -8.39 10.91 12.29
CA ALA A 45 -6.95 11.09 12.38
C ALA A 45 -6.29 11.05 10.99
N LEU A 46 -6.79 10.23 10.07
CA LEU A 46 -6.30 10.17 8.70
C LEU A 46 -6.60 11.44 7.89
N GLN A 47 -7.61 12.24 8.25
CA GLN A 47 -7.90 13.51 7.57
C GLN A 47 -6.76 14.54 7.69
N SER A 48 -5.96 14.45 8.73
CA SER A 48 -4.82 15.34 8.94
C SER A 48 -3.54 14.89 8.23
N GLN A 49 -3.56 13.75 7.55
CA GLN A 49 -2.40 13.18 6.87
C GLN A 49 -2.31 13.70 5.43
N PRO A 50 -1.26 14.47 5.08
CA PRO A 50 -1.14 15.08 3.75
C PRO A 50 -0.91 14.06 2.62
N THR A 51 -0.49 12.84 2.97
CA THR A 51 -0.21 11.75 2.03
C THR A 51 -1.43 10.92 1.67
N VAL A 52 -2.60 11.25 2.24
CA VAL A 52 -3.82 10.46 2.08
C VAL A 52 -4.85 11.26 1.28
N ASP A 53 -5.45 10.64 0.28
CA ASP A 53 -6.48 11.28 -0.55
C ASP A 53 -7.70 11.71 0.28
N ALA A 54 -8.08 12.97 0.15
CA ALA A 54 -9.17 13.56 0.94
C ALA A 54 -10.53 12.93 0.61
N GLY A 55 -10.77 12.54 -0.65
CA GLY A 55 -12.00 11.90 -1.07
C GLY A 55 -12.15 10.51 -0.47
N TRP A 56 -11.06 9.72 -0.46
CA TRP A 56 -11.02 8.43 0.17
C TRP A 56 -11.27 8.53 1.68
N VAL A 57 -10.61 9.48 2.36
CA VAL A 57 -10.80 9.68 3.82
C VAL A 57 -12.23 10.11 4.14
N GLN A 58 -12.83 10.98 3.34
CA GLN A 58 -14.23 11.37 3.55
C GLN A 58 -15.18 10.16 3.45
N ALA A 59 -14.95 9.27 2.49
CA ALA A 59 -15.70 8.02 2.37
C ALA A 59 -15.51 7.10 3.60
N LEU A 60 -14.29 7.06 4.16
CA LEU A 60 -14.00 6.32 5.39
C LEU A 60 -14.78 6.86 6.59
N VAL A 61 -14.82 8.17 6.77
CA VAL A 61 -15.58 8.81 7.88
C VAL A 61 -17.06 8.46 7.79
N GLU A 62 -17.65 8.55 6.60
CA GLU A 62 -19.05 8.20 6.38
C GLU A 62 -19.32 6.71 6.64
N ARG A 63 -18.38 5.84 6.24
CA ARG A 63 -18.47 4.41 6.49
C ARG A 63 -18.33 4.11 7.99
N ALA A 64 -17.34 4.68 8.68
CA ALA A 64 -17.09 4.46 10.10
C ALA A 64 -18.29 4.86 10.99
N ARG A 65 -19.02 5.92 10.62
CA ARG A 65 -20.24 6.35 11.32
C ARG A 65 -21.38 5.32 11.28
N ARG A 66 -21.38 4.46 10.27
CA ARG A 66 -22.46 3.50 10.00
C ARG A 66 -22.06 2.05 10.29
N LEU A 67 -20.79 1.81 10.61
CA LEU A 67 -20.24 0.47 10.77
C LEU A 67 -20.77 -0.17 12.07
N PRO A 68 -21.56 -1.26 11.99
CA PRO A 68 -22.05 -1.94 13.18
C PRO A 68 -21.13 -3.08 13.66
N ASP A 69 -19.98 -3.27 12.96
CA ASP A 69 -19.18 -4.47 13.10
C ASP A 69 -18.02 -4.27 14.10
N THR A 70 -17.59 -5.38 14.71
CA THR A 70 -16.40 -5.46 15.58
C THR A 70 -15.09 -5.34 14.81
N VAL A 71 -15.14 -5.71 13.53
CA VAL A 71 -13.99 -5.69 12.61
C VAL A 71 -14.26 -4.73 11.47
N TRP A 72 -13.34 -3.85 11.25
CA TRP A 72 -13.39 -2.98 10.07
C TRP A 72 -12.48 -3.52 8.96
N ASN A 73 -13.08 -3.97 7.87
CA ASN A 73 -12.35 -4.32 6.67
C ASN A 73 -12.15 -3.05 5.82
N LEU A 74 -10.92 -2.65 5.66
CA LEU A 74 -10.49 -1.41 5.02
C LEU A 74 -9.72 -1.73 3.74
N SER A 75 -10.27 -1.34 2.59
CA SER A 75 -9.56 -1.43 1.31
C SER A 75 -8.72 -0.18 1.11
N LEU A 76 -7.40 -0.36 0.94
CA LEU A 76 -6.49 0.75 0.68
C LEU A 76 -6.50 1.14 -0.79
N PRO A 77 -6.34 2.44 -1.12
CA PRO A 77 -6.18 2.88 -2.50
C PRO A 77 -4.90 2.28 -3.10
N ALA A 78 -4.91 2.04 -4.40
CA ALA A 78 -3.72 1.58 -5.11
C ALA A 78 -2.66 2.68 -5.15
N ASP A 79 -3.11 3.92 -5.28
CA ASP A 79 -2.26 5.10 -5.36
C ASP A 79 -1.68 5.44 -3.99
N GLY A 80 -0.37 5.54 -3.90
CA GLY A 80 0.32 5.80 -2.63
C GLY A 80 0.13 4.70 -1.58
N LEU A 81 -0.09 3.45 -2.01
CA LEU A 81 -0.46 2.32 -1.15
C LEU A 81 0.39 2.21 0.11
N VAL A 82 1.71 2.32 -0.03
CA VAL A 82 2.63 2.11 1.11
C VAL A 82 2.59 3.28 2.08
N GLN A 83 2.49 4.53 1.60
CA GLN A 83 2.33 5.70 2.44
C GLN A 83 1.00 5.68 3.19
N VAL A 84 -0.08 5.29 2.50
CA VAL A 84 -1.41 5.15 3.12
C VAL A 84 -1.40 4.02 4.14
N LEU A 85 -0.80 2.87 3.81
CA LEU A 85 -0.63 1.74 4.75
C LEU A 85 0.14 2.18 6.00
N GLN A 86 1.25 2.88 5.83
CA GLN A 86 2.04 3.40 6.96
C GLN A 86 1.22 4.35 7.83
N ALA A 87 0.48 5.29 7.22
CA ALA A 87 -0.38 6.22 7.94
C ALA A 87 -1.48 5.48 8.72
N VAL A 88 -2.16 4.52 8.08
CA VAL A 88 -3.19 3.69 8.71
C VAL A 88 -2.62 2.90 9.87
N VAL A 89 -1.51 2.17 9.68
CA VAL A 89 -0.86 1.38 10.74
C VAL A 89 -0.46 2.26 11.91
N HIS A 90 0.18 3.40 11.65
CA HIS A 90 0.61 4.31 12.70
C HIS A 90 -0.56 4.86 13.52
N GLN A 91 -1.60 5.37 12.86
CA GLN A 91 -2.76 5.95 13.54
C GLN A 91 -3.60 4.88 14.25
N ALA A 92 -3.82 3.72 13.62
CA ALA A 92 -4.60 2.64 14.20
C ALA A 92 -3.94 2.07 15.47
N THR A 93 -2.63 1.78 15.41
CA THR A 93 -1.90 1.23 16.57
C THR A 93 -1.81 2.23 17.71
N ALA A 94 -1.70 3.54 17.44
CA ALA A 94 -1.76 4.61 18.44
C ALA A 94 -3.13 4.69 19.13
N LEU A 95 -4.21 4.35 18.44
CA LEU A 95 -5.57 4.26 18.99
C LEU A 95 -5.85 2.92 19.72
N GLY A 96 -4.87 2.03 19.79
CA GLY A 96 -5.03 0.72 20.42
C GLY A 96 -5.77 -0.29 19.53
N LEU A 97 -5.82 -0.07 18.21
CA LEU A 97 -6.32 -1.04 17.24
C LEU A 97 -5.20 -2.00 16.82
N VAL A 98 -5.58 -3.25 16.57
CA VAL A 98 -4.76 -4.23 15.85
C VAL A 98 -5.05 -4.06 14.37
N VAL A 99 -4.02 -4.13 13.52
CA VAL A 99 -4.13 -4.10 12.06
C VAL A 99 -3.59 -5.41 11.51
N PHE A 100 -4.41 -6.14 10.80
CA PHE A 100 -4.06 -7.40 10.16
C PHE A 100 -4.03 -7.22 8.64
N SER A 101 -2.94 -7.64 8.03
CA SER A 101 -2.77 -7.69 6.59
C SER A 101 -2.44 -9.10 6.14
N GLU A 102 -3.42 -9.80 5.58
CA GLU A 102 -3.22 -11.13 5.02
C GLU A 102 -2.22 -11.10 3.84
N PRO A 103 -2.31 -10.15 2.89
CA PRO A 103 -1.36 -10.11 1.76
C PRO A 103 0.10 -9.90 2.16
N LEU A 104 0.35 -9.18 3.26
CA LEU A 104 1.70 -8.98 3.79
C LEU A 104 2.14 -10.10 4.74
N GLY A 105 1.21 -10.95 5.20
CA GLY A 105 1.48 -11.92 6.27
C GLY A 105 1.86 -11.24 7.58
N MET A 106 1.33 -10.06 7.87
CA MET A 106 1.71 -9.24 9.02
C MET A 106 0.52 -8.85 9.90
N VAL A 107 0.80 -8.73 11.19
CA VAL A 107 -0.10 -8.11 12.18
C VAL A 107 0.65 -7.01 12.88
N PHE A 108 0.06 -5.82 12.91
CA PHE A 108 0.59 -4.67 13.65
C PHE A 108 -0.18 -4.50 14.95
N LEU A 109 0.54 -4.47 16.04
CA LEU A 109 -0.01 -4.43 17.39
C LEU A 109 -0.02 -3.03 17.99
N PRO A 110 -0.95 -2.70 18.89
CA PRO A 110 -0.84 -1.54 19.74
C PRO A 110 0.53 -1.50 20.42
N GLY A 111 1.17 -0.32 20.44
CA GLY A 111 2.52 -0.18 21.00
C GLY A 111 3.66 -0.48 20.01
N GLY A 112 3.35 -0.72 18.72
CA GLY A 112 4.35 -0.79 17.65
C GLY A 112 4.96 -2.18 17.40
N GLY A 113 4.45 -3.22 18.05
CA GLY A 113 4.85 -4.60 17.78
C GLY A 113 4.39 -5.08 16.40
N VAL A 114 5.15 -5.98 15.77
CA VAL A 114 4.82 -6.63 14.50
C VAL A 114 4.89 -8.14 14.67
N LEU A 115 3.92 -8.85 14.10
CA LEU A 115 3.90 -10.31 14.03
C LEU A 115 3.90 -10.77 12.56
N PRO A 116 4.65 -11.81 12.18
CA PRO A 116 5.64 -12.46 13.05
C PRO A 116 6.81 -11.52 13.40
N PRO A 117 7.51 -11.70 14.53
CA PRO A 117 8.54 -10.76 15.00
C PRO A 117 9.68 -10.53 14.01
N GLU A 118 10.02 -11.53 13.20
CA GLU A 118 11.05 -11.46 12.14
C GLU A 118 10.71 -10.46 11.03
N MET A 119 9.43 -10.09 10.87
CA MET A 119 8.99 -9.09 9.91
C MET A 119 9.17 -7.64 10.43
N GLY A 120 9.37 -7.46 11.72
CA GLY A 120 9.56 -6.15 12.34
C GLY A 120 10.71 -5.34 11.74
N PRO A 121 11.94 -5.90 11.58
CA PRO A 121 13.05 -5.20 10.92
C PRO A 121 12.76 -4.81 9.47
N GLN A 122 12.06 -5.64 8.71
CA GLN A 122 11.69 -5.35 7.33
C GLN A 122 10.69 -4.19 7.26
N TRP A 123 9.67 -4.18 8.12
CA TRP A 123 8.74 -3.08 8.27
C TRP A 123 9.43 -1.77 8.65
N ALA A 124 10.33 -1.82 9.64
CA ALA A 124 11.11 -0.65 10.07
C ALA A 124 12.00 -0.10 8.94
N ALA A 125 12.65 -0.96 8.17
CA ALA A 125 13.46 -0.57 7.02
C ALA A 125 12.60 0.10 5.94
N LEU A 126 11.44 -0.47 5.60
CA LEU A 126 10.50 0.09 4.64
C LEU A 126 10.02 1.47 5.07
N THR A 127 9.58 1.63 6.32
CA THR A 127 9.10 2.91 6.84
C THR A 127 10.20 3.98 6.88
N THR A 128 11.44 3.60 7.20
CA THR A 128 12.59 4.50 7.18
C THR A 128 12.92 4.94 5.75
N GLN A 129 12.88 4.02 4.80
CA GLN A 129 13.12 4.33 3.38
C GLN A 129 12.09 5.31 2.83
N LEU A 130 10.81 5.13 3.16
CA LEU A 130 9.73 6.02 2.75
C LEU A 130 9.85 7.43 3.34
N GLN A 131 10.36 7.54 4.57
CA GLN A 131 10.62 8.83 5.19
C GLN A 131 11.84 9.54 4.57
N ALA A 132 12.83 8.77 4.13
CA ALA A 132 14.06 9.31 3.54
C ALA A 132 13.92 9.70 2.07
N SER A 133 12.97 9.09 1.36
CA SER A 133 12.78 9.30 -0.08
C SER A 133 11.34 9.71 -0.35
N PRO A 134 11.09 10.92 -0.83
CA PRO A 134 9.75 11.28 -1.28
C PRO A 134 9.31 10.34 -2.40
N PRO A 135 8.00 10.07 -2.53
CA PRO A 135 7.49 9.24 -3.61
C PRO A 135 7.90 9.85 -4.96
N LEU A 136 8.39 9.00 -5.86
CA LEU A 136 8.72 9.40 -7.21
C LEU A 136 7.45 9.79 -7.96
N THR A 137 7.52 10.86 -8.71
CA THR A 137 6.47 11.24 -9.66
C THR A 137 6.44 10.27 -10.85
N THR A 138 5.29 10.16 -11.51
CA THR A 138 5.15 9.37 -12.76
C THR A 138 6.24 9.70 -13.77
N THR A 139 6.59 10.98 -13.90
CA THR A 139 7.66 11.45 -14.82
C THR A 139 9.02 10.91 -14.38
N GLU A 140 9.36 10.95 -13.10
CA GLU A 140 10.63 10.42 -12.58
C GLU A 140 10.73 8.91 -12.76
N VAL A 141 9.65 8.19 -12.49
CA VAL A 141 9.58 6.73 -12.72
C VAL A 141 9.75 6.41 -14.20
N SER A 142 9.07 7.14 -15.10
CA SER A 142 9.22 6.98 -16.54
C SER A 142 10.66 7.19 -16.98
N GLN A 143 11.32 8.25 -16.50
CA GLN A 143 12.72 8.55 -16.82
C GLN A 143 13.69 7.49 -16.31
N LEU A 144 13.53 7.05 -15.05
CA LEU A 144 14.34 6.00 -14.44
C LEU A 144 14.18 4.67 -15.19
N THR A 145 12.94 4.29 -15.46
CA THR A 145 12.64 3.05 -16.19
C THR A 145 13.20 3.10 -17.61
N ALA A 146 13.03 4.21 -18.32
CA ALA A 146 13.63 4.39 -19.66
C ALA A 146 15.16 4.29 -19.65
N THR A 147 15.80 4.80 -18.59
CA THR A 147 17.26 4.72 -18.41
C THR A 147 17.69 3.27 -18.18
N LEU A 148 17.04 2.57 -17.24
CA LEU A 148 17.32 1.16 -16.95
C LEU A 148 17.10 0.27 -18.19
N MET A 149 15.99 0.47 -18.88
CA MET A 149 15.69 -0.28 -20.12
C MET A 149 16.74 -0.01 -21.19
N ARG A 150 17.22 1.23 -21.34
CA ARG A 150 18.31 1.54 -22.28
C ARG A 150 19.58 0.76 -21.96
N GLU A 151 19.99 0.74 -20.71
CA GLU A 151 21.17 0.01 -20.25
C GLU A 151 21.04 -1.50 -20.47
N GLN A 152 19.87 -2.07 -20.17
CA GLN A 152 19.62 -3.50 -20.34
C GLN A 152 19.46 -3.93 -21.80
N LEU A 153 18.89 -3.09 -22.65
CA LEU A 153 18.60 -3.42 -24.04
C LEU A 153 19.73 -3.09 -25.01
N ALA A 154 20.61 -2.14 -24.65
CA ALA A 154 21.75 -1.76 -25.50
C ALA A 154 22.69 -2.92 -25.85
N PRO A 155 23.08 -3.84 -24.92
CA PRO A 155 23.91 -5.00 -25.25
C PRO A 155 23.26 -5.94 -26.25
N HIS A 156 21.94 -5.90 -26.39
CA HIS A 156 21.16 -6.72 -27.32
C HIS A 156 20.88 -6.01 -28.67
N GLY A 157 21.52 -4.87 -28.90
CA GLY A 157 21.43 -4.12 -30.17
C GLY A 157 20.15 -3.27 -30.30
N PHE A 158 19.44 -3.03 -29.22
CA PHE A 158 18.32 -2.10 -29.22
C PHE A 158 18.83 -0.66 -29.05
N VAL A 159 18.25 0.25 -29.80
CA VAL A 159 18.52 1.68 -29.70
C VAL A 159 17.23 2.43 -29.36
N PRO A 160 17.30 3.49 -28.54
CA PRO A 160 16.13 4.30 -28.25
C PRO A 160 15.67 5.02 -29.51
N ARG A 161 14.37 5.07 -29.73
CA ARG A 161 13.72 5.78 -30.82
C ARG A 161 12.71 6.76 -30.25
N ARG A 162 12.67 7.97 -30.77
CA ARG A 162 11.65 8.97 -30.42
C ARG A 162 10.33 8.57 -31.07
N ILE A 163 9.24 8.55 -30.31
CA ILE A 163 7.95 8.10 -30.78
C ILE A 163 6.92 9.20 -30.81
N ALA A 164 5.81 8.88 -31.51
CA ALA A 164 4.54 9.55 -31.39
C ALA A 164 3.96 9.46 -29.95
N GLU A 165 3.13 10.38 -29.61
CA GLU A 165 2.66 10.89 -28.33
C GLU A 165 2.15 9.89 -27.25
N ASP A 166 2.08 8.58 -27.54
CA ASP A 166 1.35 7.63 -26.69
C ASP A 166 2.23 6.72 -25.79
N TRP A 167 3.56 6.83 -25.88
CA TRP A 167 4.48 5.94 -25.17
C TRP A 167 5.62 6.72 -24.49
N ASP A 168 5.97 6.31 -23.26
CA ASP A 168 7.07 6.95 -22.51
C ASP A 168 8.44 6.64 -23.09
N ALA A 169 8.64 5.45 -23.62
CA ALA A 169 9.87 5.08 -24.32
C ALA A 169 9.65 3.97 -25.34
N GLN A 170 10.49 4.01 -26.39
CA GLN A 170 10.57 2.94 -27.42
C GLN A 170 12.03 2.59 -27.67
N PHE A 171 12.25 1.30 -27.82
CA PHE A 171 13.53 0.75 -28.22
C PHE A 171 13.34 -0.14 -29.43
N VAL A 172 14.19 0.03 -30.45
CA VAL A 172 14.11 -0.72 -31.69
C VAL A 172 15.43 -1.42 -32.00
N ARG A 173 15.34 -2.62 -32.55
CA ARG A 173 16.47 -3.36 -33.07
C ARG A 173 16.15 -3.82 -34.49
N PRO A 174 17.00 -3.53 -35.51
CA PRO A 174 16.83 -4.07 -36.86
C PRO A 174 17.04 -5.59 -36.85
N THR A 175 16.26 -6.29 -37.63
CA THR A 175 16.39 -7.72 -37.90
C THR A 175 16.45 -7.96 -39.40
N ARG A 176 16.72 -9.18 -39.83
CA ARG A 176 16.77 -9.51 -41.26
C ARG A 176 15.45 -9.23 -41.99
N ASP A 177 14.33 -9.40 -41.30
CA ASP A 177 12.99 -9.34 -41.89
C ASP A 177 12.17 -8.13 -41.42
N GLY A 178 12.82 -7.14 -40.73
CA GLY A 178 12.15 -5.95 -40.24
C GLY A 178 12.75 -5.40 -38.96
N TYR A 179 11.91 -5.06 -37.98
CA TYR A 179 12.34 -4.50 -36.70
C TYR A 179 11.68 -5.24 -35.53
N GLN A 180 12.42 -5.46 -34.47
CA GLN A 180 11.88 -5.76 -33.16
C GLN A 180 11.72 -4.45 -32.37
N CYS A 181 10.60 -4.35 -31.65
CA CYS A 181 10.29 -3.14 -30.89
C CYS A 181 9.91 -3.52 -29.47
N VAL A 182 10.45 -2.78 -28.50
CA VAL A 182 10.02 -2.79 -27.10
C VAL A 182 9.38 -1.45 -26.82
N LEU A 183 8.13 -1.46 -26.40
CA LEU A 183 7.37 -0.27 -26.02
C LEU A 183 7.22 -0.24 -24.50
N MET A 184 7.33 0.92 -23.91
CA MET A 184 7.13 1.13 -22.49
C MET A 184 6.10 2.24 -22.30
N SER A 185 5.14 2.01 -21.41
CA SER A 185 4.25 3.05 -20.91
C SER A 185 4.10 2.89 -19.40
N VAL A 186 4.18 3.99 -18.69
CA VAL A 186 3.87 4.05 -17.27
C VAL A 186 2.40 4.42 -17.13
N ILE A 187 1.58 3.47 -16.71
CA ILE A 187 0.14 3.64 -16.59
C ILE A 187 -0.19 4.05 -15.16
N GLY A 188 -0.78 5.24 -15.00
CA GLY A 188 -1.28 5.76 -13.74
C GLY A 188 -0.68 7.11 -13.36
N ASP A 189 -1.45 7.91 -12.66
CA ASP A 189 -1.03 9.17 -12.06
C ASP A 189 -0.50 8.97 -10.61
N ALA A 190 -0.27 7.73 -10.22
CA ALA A 190 0.16 7.37 -8.89
C ALA A 190 1.65 7.56 -8.70
N PRO A 191 2.11 8.07 -7.55
CA PRO A 191 3.51 8.00 -7.17
C PRO A 191 3.91 6.53 -6.99
N PHE A 192 5.00 6.14 -7.65
CA PHE A 192 5.59 4.81 -7.49
C PHE A 192 6.60 4.83 -6.34
N LEU A 193 6.73 3.70 -5.68
CA LEU A 193 7.65 3.46 -4.57
C LEU A 193 9.02 3.02 -5.07
#